data_499c8d119bbc68a3d0c5add81f8263cf
#
_entry.id   499c8d119bbc68a3d0c5add81f8263cf
#
_cell.length_a   1.000
_cell.length_b   1.000
_cell.length_c   1.000
_cell.angle_alpha   90.00
_cell.angle_beta   90.00
_cell.angle_gamma   90.00
#
_symmetry.space_group_name_H-M   'P 1'
#
loop_
_entity.id
_entity.type
_entity.pdbx_description
1 polymer ?
#
loop_
_entity_poly.entity_id
_entity_poly.type
_entity_poly.pdbx_seq_one_letter_code
_entity_poly.pdbx_strand_id
1 'polypeptide(L)'
;MLTREQAHELLDLCFDINGDEKRKRSKTGELPTTFFRFSGHVNNIEIDVHEKGWDRDIYPEKCFAIWLAETYGDTYEGVKDYLFQLKKMTAELALETVKQHDIDYMSMSVLYHRKEVLSNDIFKQ
;
A
#
# COMPACT_ATOMS: atom_id res chain seq x y z
N MET A 1 -20.48 0.40 -17.96
CA MET A 1 -19.45 0.18 -18.99
C MET A 1 -18.22 1.01 -18.69
N LEU A 2 -17.05 0.45 -18.84
CA LEU A 2 -15.80 1.10 -18.46
C LEU A 2 -15.08 1.60 -19.72
N THR A 3 -14.63 2.86 -19.70
CA THR A 3 -13.79 3.40 -20.79
C THR A 3 -12.33 3.06 -20.53
N ARG A 4 -11.50 3.17 -21.58
CA ARG A 4 -10.06 2.95 -21.44
C ARG A 4 -9.44 3.96 -20.48
N GLU A 5 -9.85 5.22 -20.54
CA GLU A 5 -9.35 6.26 -19.63
C GLU A 5 -9.69 5.94 -18.18
N GLN A 6 -10.90 5.46 -17.94
CA GLN A 6 -11.33 5.05 -16.60
C GLN A 6 -10.52 3.85 -16.10
N ALA A 7 -10.23 2.89 -17.00
CA ALA A 7 -9.38 1.76 -16.64
C ALA A 7 -7.97 2.22 -16.23
N HIS A 8 -7.42 3.18 -16.96
CA HIS A 8 -6.11 3.76 -16.63
C HIS A 8 -6.15 4.50 -15.30
N GLU A 9 -7.22 5.20 -14.99
CA GLU A 9 -7.37 5.86 -13.68
C GLU A 9 -7.35 4.85 -12.54
N LEU A 10 -8.05 3.72 -12.70
CA LEU A 10 -8.05 2.66 -11.69
C LEU A 10 -6.67 2.04 -11.53
N LEU A 11 -5.96 1.84 -12.64
CA LEU A 11 -4.59 1.33 -12.60
C LEU A 11 -3.66 2.31 -11.88
N ASP A 12 -3.78 3.60 -12.17
CA ASP A 12 -2.98 4.63 -11.50
C ASP A 12 -3.22 4.63 -9.99
N LEU A 13 -4.47 4.47 -9.56
CA LEU A 13 -4.79 4.36 -8.13
C LEU A 13 -4.12 3.15 -7.50
N CYS A 14 -4.08 2.02 -8.21
CA CYS A 14 -3.39 0.82 -7.74
C CYS A 14 -1.89 1.06 -7.59
N PHE A 15 -1.26 1.74 -8.56
CA PHE A 15 0.15 2.13 -8.46
C PHE A 15 0.39 3.03 -7.26
N ASP A 16 -0.49 4.02 -7.05
CA ASP A 16 -0.36 4.95 -5.94
C ASP A 16 -0.48 4.25 -4.58
N ILE A 17 -1.39 3.27 -4.47
CA ILE A 17 -1.58 2.49 -3.25
C ILE A 17 -0.36 1.60 -3.00
N ASN A 18 0.12 0.91 -4.03
CA ASN A 18 1.24 -0.03 -3.89
C ASN A 18 2.58 0.67 -3.65
N GLY A 19 2.76 1.87 -4.18
CA GLY A 19 4.04 2.57 -4.05
C GLY A 19 5.15 1.91 -4.86
N ASP A 20 6.38 2.26 -4.55
CA ASP A 20 7.56 1.86 -5.31
C ASP A 20 8.25 0.62 -4.77
N GLU A 21 7.92 0.19 -3.56
CA GLU A 21 8.50 -0.99 -2.96
C GLU A 21 7.61 -2.21 -3.17
N LYS A 22 8.22 -3.39 -3.10
CA LYS A 22 7.45 -4.63 -3.12
C LYS A 22 6.51 -4.64 -1.93
N ARG A 23 5.21 -4.61 -2.20
CA ARG A 23 4.18 -4.48 -1.19
C ARG A 23 3.81 -5.86 -0.65
N LYS A 24 4.54 -6.32 0.33
CA LYS A 24 4.28 -7.58 1.04
C LYS A 24 4.60 -7.39 2.53
N ARG A 25 3.90 -8.13 3.38
CA ARG A 25 4.00 -7.94 4.83
C ARG A 25 5.42 -8.02 5.38
N SER A 26 6.25 -8.84 4.77
CA SER A 26 7.64 -8.99 5.20
C SER A 26 8.49 -7.74 4.94
N LYS A 27 8.04 -6.84 4.07
CA LYS A 27 8.75 -5.60 3.73
C LYS A 27 8.02 -4.34 4.18
N THR A 28 6.72 -4.27 3.93
CA THR A 28 5.94 -3.05 4.17
C THR A 28 4.85 -3.24 5.21
N GLY A 29 4.86 -4.36 5.93
CA GLY A 29 3.90 -4.61 7.01
C GLY A 29 2.47 -4.66 6.52
N GLU A 30 1.59 -3.98 7.22
CA GLU A 30 0.15 -3.99 6.95
C GLU A 30 -0.29 -2.95 5.92
N LEU A 31 0.63 -2.34 5.19
CA LEU A 31 0.25 -1.41 4.12
C LEU A 31 -0.50 -2.16 3.02
N PRO A 32 -1.62 -1.61 2.53
CA PRO A 32 -2.45 -2.29 1.54
C PRO A 32 -1.72 -2.65 0.27
N THR A 33 -2.11 -3.78 -0.32
CA THR A 33 -1.57 -4.28 -1.58
C THR A 33 -2.71 -4.50 -2.56
N THR A 34 -2.55 -4.01 -3.79
CA THR A 34 -3.52 -4.20 -4.85
C THR A 34 -2.91 -5.02 -5.99
N PHE A 35 -3.76 -5.80 -6.65
CA PHE A 35 -3.41 -6.55 -7.86
C PHE A 35 -4.38 -6.15 -8.95
N PHE A 36 -3.84 -5.69 -10.06
CA PHE A 36 -4.63 -5.28 -11.21
C PHE A 36 -4.37 -6.27 -12.35
N ARG A 37 -5.45 -6.90 -12.86
CA ARG A 37 -5.35 -7.87 -13.95
C ARG A 37 -6.33 -7.48 -15.04
N PHE A 38 -5.87 -7.56 -16.29
CA PHE A 38 -6.72 -7.40 -17.46
C PHE A 38 -6.75 -8.71 -18.22
N SER A 39 -7.96 -9.22 -18.49
CA SER A 39 -8.16 -10.46 -19.24
C SER A 39 -8.77 -10.14 -20.59
N GLY A 40 -7.93 -10.18 -21.64
CA GLY A 40 -8.32 -9.74 -22.98
C GLY A 40 -9.38 -10.60 -23.65
N HIS A 41 -9.45 -11.89 -23.30
CA HIS A 41 -10.42 -12.79 -23.92
C HIS A 41 -11.87 -12.51 -23.50
N VAL A 42 -12.07 -11.80 -22.40
CA VAL A 42 -13.40 -11.41 -21.90
C VAL A 42 -13.53 -9.91 -21.67
N ASN A 43 -12.48 -9.14 -21.96
CA ASN A 43 -12.41 -7.68 -21.76
C ASN A 43 -12.82 -7.29 -20.34
N ASN A 44 -12.23 -7.94 -19.38
CA ASN A 44 -12.56 -7.67 -17.99
C ASN A 44 -11.30 -7.26 -17.21
N ILE A 45 -11.51 -6.37 -16.26
CA ILE A 45 -10.49 -5.94 -15.31
C ILE A 45 -10.86 -6.49 -13.95
N GLU A 46 -9.91 -7.14 -13.29
CA GLU A 46 -10.07 -7.59 -11.91
C GLU A 46 -9.07 -6.87 -11.03
N ILE A 47 -9.55 -6.40 -9.89
CA ILE A 47 -8.72 -5.74 -8.88
C ILE A 47 -8.94 -6.45 -7.55
N ASP A 48 -7.88 -7.07 -7.05
CA ASP A 48 -7.90 -7.68 -5.71
C ASP A 48 -7.20 -6.75 -4.75
N VAL A 49 -7.73 -6.63 -3.54
CA VAL A 49 -7.17 -5.76 -2.52
C VAL A 49 -6.94 -6.54 -1.24
N HIS A 50 -5.70 -6.54 -0.79
CA HIS A 50 -5.32 -7.02 0.55
C HIS A 50 -5.18 -5.79 1.42
N GLU A 51 -6.23 -5.47 2.17
CA GLU A 51 -6.30 -4.22 2.95
C GLU A 51 -5.25 -4.13 4.05
N LYS A 52 -4.78 -5.28 4.53
CA LYS A 52 -3.80 -5.37 5.62
C LYS A 52 -2.46 -5.93 5.15
N GLY A 53 -2.15 -5.74 3.87
CA GLY A 53 -0.92 -6.24 3.27
C GLY A 53 -1.04 -7.66 2.73
N TRP A 54 -0.19 -7.95 1.75
CA TRP A 54 -0.17 -9.27 1.11
C TRP A 54 0.81 -10.19 1.82
N ASP A 55 0.40 -11.44 2.00
CA ASP A 55 1.26 -12.52 2.43
C ASP A 55 0.80 -13.78 1.70
N ARG A 56 1.66 -14.81 1.71
CA ARG A 56 1.31 -16.11 1.14
C ARG A 56 0.10 -16.67 1.91
N ASP A 57 -0.81 -17.31 1.18
CA ASP A 57 -1.97 -18.01 1.75
C ASP A 57 -3.04 -17.10 2.39
N ILE A 58 -2.98 -15.79 2.14
CA ILE A 58 -4.00 -14.86 2.60
C ILE A 58 -4.86 -14.45 1.40
N TYR A 59 -6.19 -14.56 1.56
CA TYR A 59 -7.13 -14.14 0.53
C TYR A 59 -7.35 -12.63 0.60
N PRO A 60 -7.60 -11.98 -0.55
CA PRO A 60 -7.93 -10.55 -0.55
C PRO A 60 -9.27 -10.29 0.13
N GLU A 61 -9.37 -9.19 0.86
CA GLU A 61 -10.62 -8.77 1.51
C GLU A 61 -11.61 -8.24 0.49
N LYS A 62 -11.14 -7.70 -0.64
CA LYS A 62 -11.98 -7.18 -1.71
C LYS A 62 -11.51 -7.71 -3.06
N CYS A 63 -12.48 -8.09 -3.89
CA CYS A 63 -12.25 -8.52 -5.26
C CYS A 63 -13.27 -7.80 -6.14
N PHE A 64 -12.79 -6.94 -7.02
CA PHE A 64 -13.65 -6.21 -7.95
C PHE A 64 -13.49 -6.77 -9.35
N ALA A 65 -14.57 -6.78 -10.12
CA ALA A 65 -14.55 -7.19 -11.52
C ALA A 65 -15.39 -6.22 -12.33
N ILE A 66 -14.81 -5.61 -13.35
CA ILE A 66 -15.46 -4.63 -14.21
C ILE A 66 -15.24 -5.03 -15.67
N TRP A 67 -16.31 -5.04 -16.46
CA TRP A 67 -16.25 -5.36 -17.90
C TRP A 67 -16.26 -4.08 -18.71
N LEU A 68 -15.39 -4.00 -19.74
CA LEU A 68 -15.26 -2.80 -20.55
C LEU A 68 -16.45 -2.56 -21.48
N ALA A 69 -17.08 -3.63 -21.96
CA ALA A 69 -18.15 -3.52 -22.94
C ALA A 69 -19.53 -3.87 -22.39
N GLU A 70 -19.63 -4.12 -21.09
CA GLU A 70 -20.85 -4.64 -20.49
C GLU A 70 -21.17 -3.89 -19.20
N THR A 71 -22.44 -3.92 -18.80
CA THR A 71 -22.91 -3.12 -17.67
C THR A 71 -23.08 -3.90 -16.37
N TYR A 72 -22.76 -5.18 -16.37
CA TYR A 72 -22.80 -5.95 -15.13
C TYR A 72 -21.43 -5.96 -14.45
N GLY A 73 -21.40 -6.42 -13.20
CA GLY A 73 -20.21 -6.39 -12.39
C GLY A 73 -20.17 -5.14 -11.51
N ASP A 74 -19.00 -4.82 -11.01
CA ASP A 74 -18.81 -3.63 -10.18
C ASP A 74 -18.84 -2.37 -11.05
N THR A 75 -19.18 -1.24 -10.42
CA THR A 75 -19.21 0.04 -11.13
C THR A 75 -17.87 0.74 -11.02
N TYR A 76 -17.53 1.52 -12.05
CA TYR A 76 -16.32 2.34 -12.04
C TYR A 76 -16.31 3.29 -10.85
N GLU A 77 -17.43 3.98 -10.61
CA GLU A 77 -17.54 4.95 -9.52
C GLU A 77 -17.33 4.29 -8.16
N GLY A 78 -17.94 3.13 -7.94
CA GLY A 78 -17.80 2.40 -6.68
C GLY A 78 -16.37 1.93 -6.43
N VAL A 79 -15.73 1.38 -7.44
CA VAL A 79 -14.35 0.91 -7.33
C VAL A 79 -13.40 2.10 -7.17
N LYS A 80 -13.61 3.17 -7.93
CA LYS A 80 -12.80 4.39 -7.83
C LYS A 80 -12.89 4.98 -6.42
N ASP A 81 -14.08 5.12 -5.89
CA ASP A 81 -14.27 5.66 -4.54
C ASP A 81 -13.56 4.81 -3.49
N TYR A 82 -13.69 3.49 -3.59
CA TYR A 82 -13.02 2.59 -2.66
C TYR A 82 -11.50 2.74 -2.75
N LEU A 83 -10.95 2.70 -3.96
CA LEU A 83 -9.49 2.81 -4.16
C LEU A 83 -8.97 4.19 -3.73
N PHE A 84 -9.74 5.24 -3.98
CA PHE A 84 -9.36 6.59 -3.56
C PHE A 84 -9.29 6.70 -2.04
N GLN A 85 -10.27 6.14 -1.32
CA GLN A 85 -10.24 6.12 0.14
C GLN A 85 -9.08 5.27 0.65
N LEU A 86 -8.85 4.12 0.02
CA LEU A 86 -7.73 3.25 0.38
C LEU A 86 -6.39 3.94 0.16
N LYS A 87 -6.25 4.69 -0.93
CA LYS A 87 -5.06 5.48 -1.19
C LYS A 87 -4.80 6.49 -0.07
N LYS A 88 -5.84 7.20 0.37
CA LYS A 88 -5.72 8.15 1.47
C LYS A 88 -5.31 7.46 2.77
N MET A 89 -5.95 6.35 3.10
CA MET A 89 -5.61 5.57 4.29
C MET A 89 -4.19 5.05 4.23
N THR A 90 -3.76 4.59 3.06
CA THR A 90 -2.40 4.09 2.84
C THR A 90 -1.37 5.19 3.06
N ALA A 91 -1.63 6.39 2.55
CA ALA A 91 -0.74 7.53 2.75
C ALA A 91 -0.63 7.90 4.23
N GLU A 92 -1.74 7.87 4.97
CA GLU A 92 -1.75 8.14 6.40
C GLU A 92 -0.96 7.08 7.18
N LEU A 93 -1.18 5.80 6.87
CA LEU A 93 -0.47 4.68 7.50
C LEU A 93 1.02 4.74 7.21
N ALA A 94 1.40 5.04 5.98
CA ALA A 94 2.79 5.17 5.59
C ALA A 94 3.47 6.32 6.34
N LEU A 95 2.76 7.45 6.52
CA LEU A 95 3.26 8.59 7.26
C LEU A 95 3.44 8.25 8.74
N GLU A 96 2.47 7.55 9.34
CA GLU A 96 2.58 7.11 10.74
C GLU A 96 3.75 6.15 10.93
N THR A 97 3.96 5.23 9.99
CA THR A 97 5.08 4.29 10.02
C THR A 97 6.41 5.02 9.96
N VAL A 98 6.53 6.02 9.10
CA VAL A 98 7.74 6.84 9.00
C VAL A 98 7.96 7.62 10.30
N LYS A 99 6.92 8.23 10.87
CA LYS A 99 7.00 8.96 12.13
C LYS A 99 7.45 8.05 13.27
N GLN A 100 6.89 6.84 13.35
CA GLN A 100 7.27 5.88 14.38
C GLN A 100 8.73 5.45 14.23
N HIS A 101 9.14 5.20 12.99
CA HIS A 101 10.54 4.86 12.70
C HIS A 101 11.48 5.99 13.11
N ASP A 102 11.13 7.23 12.82
CA ASP A 102 11.92 8.39 13.18
C ASP A 102 12.01 8.54 14.71
N ILE A 103 10.90 8.32 15.42
CA ILE A 103 10.88 8.35 16.89
C ILE A 103 11.80 7.27 17.45
N ASP A 104 11.69 6.05 16.93
CA ASP A 104 12.54 4.93 17.36
C ASP A 104 14.01 5.21 17.07
N TYR A 105 14.31 5.75 15.90
CA TYR A 105 15.67 6.11 15.52
C TYR A 105 16.22 7.20 16.43
N MET A 106 15.45 8.23 16.71
CA MET A 106 15.85 9.31 17.60
C MET A 106 16.10 8.80 19.02
N SER A 107 15.26 7.90 19.52
CA SER A 107 15.43 7.29 20.83
C SER A 107 16.71 6.48 20.90
N MET A 108 16.98 5.69 19.86
CA MET A 108 18.22 4.92 19.75
C MET A 108 19.44 5.82 19.64
N SER A 109 19.32 6.90 18.89
CA SER A 109 20.40 7.86 18.72
C SER A 109 20.73 8.55 20.04
N VAL A 110 19.73 8.90 20.82
CA VAL A 110 19.93 9.50 22.16
C VAL A 110 20.62 8.50 23.08
N LEU A 111 20.17 7.25 23.09
CA LEU A 111 20.78 6.21 23.92
C LEU A 111 22.23 5.95 23.52
N TYR A 112 22.49 5.90 22.22
CA TYR A 112 23.84 5.70 21.70
C TYR A 112 24.75 6.86 22.10
N HIS A 113 24.27 8.08 21.95
CA HIS A 113 25.04 9.27 22.32
C HIS A 113 25.37 9.29 23.81
N ARG A 114 24.38 8.94 24.64
CA ARG A 114 24.60 8.86 26.09
C ARG A 114 25.67 7.82 26.42
N LYS A 115 25.58 6.66 25.79
CA LYS A 115 26.56 5.59 25.99
C LYS A 115 27.95 6.02 25.53
N GLU A 116 28.07 6.72 24.43
CA GLU A 116 29.31 7.22 23.90
C GLU A 116 29.94 8.26 24.85
N VAL A 117 29.13 9.18 25.36
CA VAL A 117 29.58 10.19 26.31
C VAL A 117 30.10 9.53 27.57
N LEU A 118 29.40 8.55 28.12
CA LEU A 118 29.84 7.81 29.28
C LEU A 118 31.14 7.08 29.05
N SER A 119 31.29 6.46 27.87
CA SER A 119 32.52 5.79 27.50
C SER A 119 33.66 6.77 27.40
N ASN A 120 33.41 7.92 26.81
CA ASN A 120 34.42 8.97 26.71
C ASN A 120 34.84 9.49 28.08
N ASP A 121 33.88 9.66 28.99
CA ASP A 121 34.19 10.10 30.37
C ASP A 121 35.01 9.06 31.14
N ILE A 122 34.73 7.79 30.87
CA ILE A 122 35.40 6.68 31.55
C ILE A 122 36.80 6.45 31.00
N PHE A 123 36.91 6.40 29.68
CA PHE A 123 38.19 6.06 29.05
C PHE A 123 38.99 7.26 28.60
N LYS A 124 38.44 8.39 28.75
CA LYS A 124 38.90 9.52 28.28
C LYS A 124 40.18 9.75 27.98
N GLN A 125 39.97 9.43 27.29
CA GLN A 125 39.99 9.71 26.18
C GLN A 125 40.47 11.02 25.94
#